data_66a1f35aa8d76b4b277c25ea586dd8fe
#
_entry.id   66a1f35aa8d76b4b277c25ea586dd8fe
#
_cell.length_a   1.000
_cell.length_b   1.000
_cell.length_c   1.000
_cell.angle_alpha   90.00
_cell.angle_beta   90.00
_cell.angle_gamma   90.00
#
_symmetry.space_group_name_H-M   'P 1'
#
loop_
_entity.id
_entity.type
_entity.pdbx_description
1 polymer ?
#
loop_
_entity_poly.entity_id
_entity_poly.type
_entity_poly.pdbx_seq_one_letter_code
_entity_poly.pdbx_strand_id
1 'polypeptide(L)'
;KKLTDDFILKVTPELIKKIPYRSIILTNKEYNEKYSKNLNMNKIKAIMHNKVLYQIMQELKPEVDYIIVDEFAREARYYDYIKDAPNIQRGITFVQKAEDKNLAVGAASIISRYIFLKEFDKLCDEIGLPLPKGAGVNVDKIGEELVNKYGEEKLKDVAKYNFRNTQRILKTLIF
;
A
#
# COMPACT_ATOMS: atom_id res chain seq x y z
N LYS A 1 18.84 8.51 -6.56
CA LYS A 1 19.24 7.20 -5.99
C LYS A 1 18.12 6.74 -5.07
N LYS A 2 17.56 5.53 -5.27
CA LYS A 2 16.54 4.99 -4.37
C LYS A 2 17.10 4.88 -2.95
N LEU A 3 16.34 5.35 -1.96
CA LEU A 3 16.67 5.18 -0.54
C LEU A 3 16.57 3.69 -0.16
N THR A 4 17.49 3.23 0.71
CA THR A 4 17.45 1.86 1.22
C THR A 4 16.42 1.72 2.35
N ASP A 5 15.93 0.50 2.59
CA ASP A 5 15.02 0.21 3.70
C ASP A 5 15.64 0.60 5.05
N ASP A 6 16.93 0.32 5.26
CA ASP A 6 17.65 0.68 6.49
C ASP A 6 17.70 2.19 6.72
N PHE A 7 17.96 2.96 5.66
CA PHE A 7 17.93 4.42 5.74
C PHE A 7 16.54 4.92 6.11
N ILE A 8 15.49 4.39 5.48
CA ILE A 8 14.09 4.75 5.75
C ILE A 8 13.73 4.43 7.21
N LEU A 9 14.08 3.23 7.70
CA LEU A 9 13.83 2.84 9.09
C LEU A 9 14.53 3.76 10.10
N LYS A 10 15.72 4.25 9.76
CA LYS A 10 16.51 5.14 10.61
C LYS A 10 15.96 6.58 10.67
N VAL A 11 15.57 7.15 9.53
CA VAL A 11 15.25 8.58 9.44
C VAL A 11 13.77 8.89 9.70
N THR A 12 12.87 7.97 9.38
CA THR A 12 11.43 8.25 9.43
C THR A 12 10.90 8.52 10.84
N PRO A 13 11.37 7.87 11.93
CA PRO A 13 10.93 8.20 13.28
C PRO A 13 11.10 9.69 13.66
N GLU A 14 12.16 10.33 13.17
CA GLU A 14 12.37 11.78 13.41
C GLU A 14 11.53 12.63 12.44
N LEU A 15 11.30 12.15 11.22
CA LEU A 15 10.48 12.85 10.23
C LEU A 15 9.02 12.97 10.71
N ILE A 16 8.42 11.88 11.18
CA ILE A 16 7.01 11.84 11.61
C ILE A 16 6.72 12.69 12.85
N LYS A 17 7.75 13.05 13.63
CA LYS A 17 7.61 13.99 14.75
C LYS A 17 7.50 15.44 14.31
N LYS A 18 7.94 15.74 13.08
CA LYS A 18 8.10 17.12 12.59
C LYS A 18 7.03 17.56 11.60
N ILE A 19 6.35 16.59 10.97
CA ILE A 19 5.34 16.89 9.95
C ILE A 19 4.03 16.17 10.27
N PRO A 20 2.89 16.83 10.09
CA PRO A 20 1.60 16.16 10.17
C PRO A 20 1.45 15.16 9.03
N TYR A 21 0.91 14.00 9.32
CA TYR A 21 0.62 12.97 8.31
C TYR A 21 -0.61 12.16 8.69
N ARG A 22 -1.20 11.52 7.69
CA ARG A 22 -2.23 10.49 7.87
C ARG A 22 -1.88 9.30 7.01
N SER A 23 -2.20 8.12 7.50
CA SER A 23 -1.97 6.87 6.78
C SER A 23 -3.18 5.95 6.89
N ILE A 24 -3.38 5.13 5.87
CA ILE A 24 -4.33 4.03 5.87
C ILE A 24 -3.56 2.76 5.51
N ILE A 25 -3.69 1.74 6.35
CA ILE A 25 -3.13 0.42 6.11
C ILE A 25 -4.24 -0.45 5.55
N LEU A 26 -3.98 -1.08 4.40
CA LEU A 26 -4.85 -2.10 3.83
C LEU A 26 -4.15 -3.45 4.02
N THR A 27 -4.65 -4.24 4.95
CA THR A 27 -4.13 -5.58 5.21
C THR A 27 -4.41 -6.53 4.03
N ASN A 28 -3.65 -7.63 3.92
CA ASN A 28 -3.92 -8.64 2.89
C ASN A 28 -5.33 -9.23 3.04
N LYS A 29 -5.76 -9.49 4.26
CA LYS A 29 -7.10 -9.99 4.55
C LYS A 29 -8.19 -9.04 4.03
N GLU A 30 -8.14 -7.76 4.43
CA GLU A 30 -9.09 -6.74 3.94
C GLU A 30 -9.04 -6.56 2.43
N TYR A 31 -7.83 -6.62 1.82
CA TYR A 31 -7.68 -6.59 0.38
C TYR A 31 -8.42 -7.76 -0.28
N ASN A 32 -8.21 -8.98 0.21
CA ASN A 32 -8.81 -10.18 -0.36
C ASN A 32 -10.33 -10.22 -0.18
N GLU A 33 -10.86 -9.72 0.95
CA GLU A 33 -12.30 -9.60 1.20
C GLU A 33 -12.97 -8.57 0.27
N LYS A 34 -12.28 -7.46 -0.01
CA LYS A 34 -12.81 -6.36 -0.83
C LYS A 34 -12.52 -6.51 -2.33
N TYR A 35 -11.60 -7.43 -2.70
CA TYR A 35 -11.24 -7.63 -4.08
C TYR A 35 -12.39 -8.23 -4.89
N SER A 36 -12.73 -7.57 -6.01
CA SER A 36 -13.65 -8.09 -7.01
C SER A 36 -13.10 -7.85 -8.42
N LYS A 37 -13.66 -8.51 -9.43
CA LYS A 37 -13.26 -8.31 -10.84
C LYS A 37 -13.36 -6.85 -11.28
N ASN A 38 -14.24 -6.07 -10.67
CA ASN A 38 -14.45 -4.65 -10.97
C ASN A 38 -13.60 -3.70 -10.10
N LEU A 39 -12.90 -4.21 -9.09
CA LEU A 39 -12.09 -3.43 -8.16
C LEU A 39 -10.61 -3.67 -8.45
N ASN A 40 -10.06 -2.94 -9.43
CA ASN A 40 -8.64 -3.01 -9.77
C ASN A 40 -7.76 -2.21 -8.79
N MET A 41 -6.45 -2.44 -8.83
CA MET A 41 -5.49 -1.78 -7.94
C MET A 41 -5.53 -0.25 -8.02
N ASN A 42 -5.77 0.34 -9.19
CA ASN A 42 -5.85 1.79 -9.32
C ASN A 42 -7.11 2.35 -8.66
N LYS A 43 -8.24 1.63 -8.73
CA LYS A 43 -9.46 2.01 -8.01
C LYS A 43 -9.26 1.93 -6.50
N ILE A 44 -8.62 0.87 -5.99
CA ILE A 44 -8.27 0.75 -4.57
C ILE A 44 -7.39 1.91 -4.13
N LYS A 45 -6.32 2.21 -4.89
CA LYS A 45 -5.45 3.35 -4.61
C LYS A 45 -6.22 4.67 -4.58
N ALA A 46 -7.07 4.93 -5.58
CA ALA A 46 -7.85 6.16 -5.64
C ALA A 46 -8.76 6.32 -4.41
N ILE A 47 -9.45 5.27 -4.00
CA ILE A 47 -10.29 5.28 -2.79
C ILE A 47 -9.46 5.58 -1.54
N MET A 48 -8.30 4.94 -1.38
CA MET A 48 -7.41 5.14 -0.22
C MET A 48 -6.82 6.55 -0.22
N HIS A 49 -6.32 7.03 -1.36
CA HIS A 49 -5.80 8.40 -1.50
C HIS A 49 -6.86 9.43 -1.18
N ASN A 50 -8.06 9.29 -1.75
CA ASN A 50 -9.16 10.21 -1.46
C ASN A 50 -9.49 10.28 0.04
N LYS A 51 -9.56 9.12 0.70
CA LYS A 51 -9.86 9.04 2.14
C LYS A 51 -8.78 9.71 2.99
N VAL A 52 -7.50 9.43 2.72
CA VAL A 52 -6.37 10.06 3.44
C VAL A 52 -6.33 11.56 3.22
N LEU A 53 -6.48 12.00 1.97
CA LEU A 53 -6.45 13.42 1.62
C LEU A 53 -7.62 14.16 2.27
N TYR A 54 -8.83 13.59 2.21
CA TYR A 54 -9.98 14.20 2.85
C TYR A 54 -9.77 14.34 4.36
N GLN A 55 -9.25 13.32 5.03
CA GLN A 55 -8.98 13.35 6.47
C GLN A 55 -7.96 14.42 6.84
N ILE A 56 -6.80 14.46 6.18
CA ILE A 56 -5.75 15.41 6.52
C ILE A 56 -6.18 16.84 6.21
N MET A 57 -6.97 17.07 5.16
CA MET A 57 -7.49 18.38 4.81
C MET A 57 -8.50 18.91 5.83
N GLN A 58 -9.28 18.03 6.47
CA GLN A 58 -10.17 18.47 7.58
C GLN A 58 -9.38 18.99 8.78
N GLU A 59 -8.16 18.53 8.99
CA GLU A 59 -7.31 18.93 10.10
C GLU A 59 -6.47 20.16 9.79
N LEU A 60 -5.87 20.23 8.61
CA LEU A 60 -4.94 21.29 8.21
C LEU A 60 -5.66 22.54 7.63
N LYS A 61 -6.87 22.36 7.08
CA LYS A 61 -7.73 23.40 6.46
C LYS A 61 -7.00 24.55 5.73
N PRO A 62 -7.03 25.80 6.20
CA PRO A 62 -6.64 26.94 5.36
C PRO A 62 -5.14 27.09 5.09
N GLU A 63 -4.29 26.24 5.67
CA GLU A 63 -2.84 26.36 5.58
C GLU A 63 -2.22 25.53 4.44
N VAL A 64 -3.05 24.98 3.54
CA VAL A 64 -2.60 24.13 2.43
C VAL A 64 -2.74 24.87 1.12
N ASP A 65 -1.61 25.21 0.47
CA ASP A 65 -1.58 25.86 -0.83
C ASP A 65 -1.89 24.89 -1.97
N TYR A 66 -1.39 23.64 -1.88
CA TYR A 66 -1.50 22.64 -2.95
C TYR A 66 -1.73 21.26 -2.41
N ILE A 67 -2.54 20.48 -3.14
CA ILE A 67 -2.71 19.03 -2.93
C ILE A 67 -2.09 18.33 -4.13
N ILE A 68 -1.01 17.59 -3.93
CA ILE A 68 -0.27 16.92 -5.02
C ILE A 68 -0.31 15.42 -4.82
N VAL A 69 -0.62 14.70 -5.91
CA VAL A 69 -0.62 13.23 -5.95
C VAL A 69 0.25 12.77 -7.11
N ASP A 70 1.08 11.74 -6.87
CA ASP A 70 1.78 11.05 -7.95
C ASP A 70 0.77 10.38 -8.90
N GLU A 71 0.86 10.68 -10.20
CA GLU A 71 -0.12 10.28 -11.20
C GLU A 71 -0.04 8.78 -11.50
N PHE A 72 -0.76 7.97 -10.75
CA PHE A 72 -0.96 6.53 -11.05
C PHE A 72 -2.19 6.27 -11.95
N ALA A 73 -3.02 7.26 -12.15
CA ALA A 73 -4.16 7.28 -13.06
C ALA A 73 -4.42 8.72 -13.51
N ARG A 74 -4.87 8.91 -14.76
CA ARG A 74 -5.29 10.22 -15.26
C ARG A 74 -6.41 10.80 -14.38
N GLU A 75 -6.44 12.10 -14.19
CA GLU A 75 -7.37 12.80 -13.31
C GLU A 75 -8.83 12.37 -13.51
N ALA A 76 -9.33 12.37 -14.74
CA ALA A 76 -10.71 11.95 -15.05
C ALA A 76 -10.98 10.52 -14.56
N ARG A 77 -10.00 9.61 -14.69
CA ARG A 77 -10.14 8.22 -14.25
C ARG A 77 -10.07 8.09 -12.73
N TYR A 78 -9.24 8.89 -12.09
CA TYR A 78 -9.19 8.95 -10.62
C TYR A 78 -10.55 9.35 -10.05
N TYR A 79 -11.15 10.42 -10.55
CA TYR A 79 -12.47 10.87 -10.09
C TYR A 79 -13.61 9.91 -10.45
N ASP A 80 -13.55 9.22 -11.59
CA ASP A 80 -14.50 8.14 -11.92
C ASP A 80 -14.42 6.99 -10.91
N TYR A 81 -13.22 6.63 -10.46
CA TYR A 81 -13.04 5.58 -9.45
C TYR A 81 -13.65 5.91 -8.08
N ILE A 82 -13.76 7.16 -7.73
CA ILE A 82 -14.25 7.62 -6.41
C ILE A 82 -15.59 8.33 -6.47
N LYS A 83 -16.27 8.32 -7.63
CA LYS A 83 -17.54 9.08 -7.83
C LYS A 83 -18.61 8.78 -6.81
N ASP A 84 -18.65 7.53 -6.30
CA ASP A 84 -19.63 7.06 -5.33
C ASP A 84 -19.12 7.20 -3.87
N ALA A 85 -17.97 7.82 -3.65
CA ALA A 85 -17.45 8.05 -2.30
C ALA A 85 -18.29 9.11 -1.56
N PRO A 86 -18.55 8.93 -0.26
CA PRO A 86 -19.35 9.87 0.52
C PRO A 86 -18.73 11.28 0.58
N ASN A 87 -17.41 11.34 0.50
CA ASN A 87 -16.64 12.58 0.50
C ASN A 87 -15.58 12.50 -0.59
N ILE A 88 -15.49 13.52 -1.43
CA ILE A 88 -14.54 13.61 -2.52
C ILE A 88 -13.65 14.82 -2.33
N GLN A 89 -12.34 14.57 -2.12
CA GLN A 89 -11.34 15.63 -2.12
C GLN A 89 -11.17 16.16 -3.56
N ARG A 90 -11.35 17.46 -3.73
CA ARG A 90 -11.14 18.18 -4.99
C ARG A 90 -9.87 19.04 -4.92
N GLY A 91 -9.49 19.66 -6.03
CA GLY A 91 -8.34 20.54 -6.10
C GLY A 91 -7.00 19.79 -6.05
N ILE A 92 -6.97 18.55 -6.52
CA ILE A 92 -5.75 17.72 -6.58
C ILE A 92 -5.00 18.02 -7.87
N THR A 93 -3.69 18.26 -7.75
CA THR A 93 -2.76 18.33 -8.87
C THR A 93 -2.08 16.96 -9.04
N PHE A 94 -2.28 16.35 -10.20
CA PHE A 94 -1.66 15.07 -10.55
C PHE A 94 -0.34 15.33 -11.29
N VAL A 95 0.77 14.79 -10.77
CA VAL A 95 2.11 15.00 -11.28
C VAL A 95 2.83 13.67 -11.47
N GLN A 96 3.37 13.41 -12.65
CA GLN A 96 4.17 12.20 -12.89
C GLN A 96 5.52 12.30 -12.18
N LYS A 97 5.91 11.23 -11.47
CA LYS A 97 7.12 11.17 -10.64
C LYS A 97 7.16 12.33 -9.65
N ALA A 98 6.05 12.55 -8.98
CA ALA A 98 5.88 13.66 -8.05
C ALA A 98 6.82 13.58 -6.85
N GLU A 99 7.24 12.40 -6.45
CA GLU A 99 8.20 12.16 -5.36
C GLU A 99 9.59 12.75 -5.65
N ASP A 100 9.97 12.87 -6.91
CA ASP A 100 11.24 13.46 -7.33
C ASP A 100 11.16 15.01 -7.47
N LYS A 101 9.94 15.55 -7.51
CA LYS A 101 9.67 16.97 -7.83
C LYS A 101 9.09 17.74 -6.65
N ASN A 102 8.50 17.07 -5.70
CA ASN A 102 7.82 17.67 -4.57
C ASN A 102 8.22 17.04 -3.24
N LEU A 103 8.72 17.87 -2.34
CA LEU A 103 9.25 17.41 -1.04
C LEU A 103 8.19 16.73 -0.18
N ALA A 104 6.94 17.24 -0.18
CA ALA A 104 5.86 16.64 0.61
C ALA A 104 5.48 15.24 0.08
N VAL A 105 5.47 15.05 -1.25
CA VAL A 105 5.23 13.73 -1.86
C VAL A 105 6.38 12.78 -1.57
N GLY A 106 7.62 13.26 -1.65
CA GLY A 106 8.82 12.49 -1.24
C GLY A 106 8.74 12.04 0.22
N ALA A 107 8.38 12.95 1.13
CA ALA A 107 8.19 12.64 2.55
C ALA A 107 7.06 11.61 2.76
N ALA A 108 5.93 11.78 2.10
CA ALA A 108 4.82 10.82 2.15
C ALA A 108 5.23 9.42 1.65
N SER A 109 6.03 9.34 0.60
CA SER A 109 6.59 8.08 0.08
C SER A 109 7.49 7.39 1.11
N ILE A 110 8.37 8.15 1.78
CA ILE A 110 9.26 7.64 2.84
C ILE A 110 8.44 7.11 4.03
N ILE A 111 7.45 7.87 4.51
CA ILE A 111 6.57 7.48 5.62
C ILE A 111 5.77 6.23 5.24
N SER A 112 5.20 6.18 4.05
CA SER A 112 4.46 5.02 3.56
C SER A 112 5.33 3.76 3.52
N ARG A 113 6.57 3.87 3.03
CA ARG A 113 7.52 2.75 3.02
C ARG A 113 7.90 2.30 4.43
N TYR A 114 8.13 3.23 5.34
CA TYR A 114 8.41 2.93 6.75
C TYR A 114 7.27 2.16 7.40
N ILE A 115 6.03 2.64 7.27
CA ILE A 115 4.85 1.97 7.82
C ILE A 115 4.71 0.57 7.21
N PHE A 116 4.89 0.43 5.89
CA PHE A 116 4.87 -0.87 5.23
C PHE A 116 5.90 -1.83 5.84
N LEU A 117 7.14 -1.39 6.06
CA LEU A 117 8.20 -2.23 6.65
C LEU A 117 7.83 -2.69 8.05
N LYS A 118 7.33 -1.77 8.89
CA LYS A 118 6.91 -2.10 10.27
C LYS A 118 5.72 -3.07 10.31
N GLU A 119 4.73 -2.89 9.46
CA GLU A 119 3.58 -3.80 9.38
C GLU A 119 3.97 -5.16 8.79
N PHE A 120 4.93 -5.17 7.85
CA PHE A 120 5.44 -6.40 7.28
C PHE A 120 6.23 -7.23 8.30
N ASP A 121 7.06 -6.58 9.14
CA ASP A 121 7.78 -7.24 10.23
C ASP A 121 6.80 -7.84 11.25
N LYS A 122 5.77 -7.08 11.66
CA LYS A 122 4.69 -7.61 12.53
C LYS A 122 4.02 -8.85 11.93
N LEU A 123 3.71 -8.80 10.63
CA LEU A 123 3.11 -9.95 9.94
C LEU A 123 4.03 -11.17 9.98
N CYS A 124 5.33 -11.00 9.78
CA CYS A 124 6.32 -12.08 9.90
C CYS A 124 6.33 -12.69 11.31
N ASP A 125 6.30 -11.84 12.34
CA ASP A 125 6.27 -12.25 13.74
C ASP A 125 4.97 -13.04 14.08
N GLU A 126 3.82 -12.55 13.64
CA GLU A 126 2.51 -13.19 13.83
C GLU A 126 2.41 -14.56 13.15
N ILE A 127 3.03 -14.70 11.98
CA ILE A 127 3.05 -15.97 11.22
C ILE A 127 4.12 -16.92 11.74
N GLY A 128 5.17 -16.42 12.39
CA GLY A 128 6.33 -17.19 12.82
C GLY A 128 7.18 -17.70 11.67
N LEU A 129 7.18 -16.99 10.53
CA LEU A 129 7.99 -17.27 9.35
C LEU A 129 8.54 -15.97 8.75
N PRO A 130 9.81 -15.95 8.31
CA PRO A 130 10.39 -14.80 7.62
C PRO A 130 9.83 -14.71 6.19
N LEU A 131 8.77 -13.94 6.02
CA LEU A 131 8.14 -13.75 4.71
C LEU A 131 9.05 -12.90 3.82
N PRO A 132 9.34 -13.31 2.57
CA PRO A 132 10.10 -12.49 1.63
C PRO A 132 9.20 -11.44 0.98
N LYS A 133 9.73 -10.22 0.82
CA LYS A 133 9.06 -9.15 0.07
C LYS A 133 9.16 -9.39 -1.44
N GLY A 134 8.08 -9.13 -2.17
CA GLY A 134 8.08 -9.20 -3.64
C GLY A 134 7.26 -10.37 -4.22
N ALA A 135 7.68 -10.88 -5.37
CA ALA A 135 6.95 -11.90 -6.14
C ALA A 135 7.88 -12.90 -6.86
N GLY A 136 9.09 -13.07 -6.36
CA GLY A 136 10.10 -13.99 -6.93
C GLY A 136 9.95 -15.44 -6.46
N VAL A 137 10.84 -16.30 -6.91
CA VAL A 137 10.87 -17.74 -6.60
C VAL A 137 10.94 -18.02 -5.09
N ASN A 138 11.68 -17.19 -4.33
CA ASN A 138 11.74 -17.34 -2.87
C ASN A 138 10.40 -17.11 -2.20
N VAL A 139 9.53 -16.24 -2.76
CA VAL A 139 8.16 -16.02 -2.26
C VAL A 139 7.33 -17.26 -2.46
N ASP A 140 7.46 -17.91 -3.63
CA ASP A 140 6.71 -19.13 -3.93
C ASP A 140 7.11 -20.27 -2.97
N LYS A 141 8.41 -20.48 -2.72
CA LYS A 141 8.91 -21.50 -1.76
C LYS A 141 8.38 -21.31 -0.34
N ILE A 142 8.46 -20.10 0.19
CA ILE A 142 7.94 -19.81 1.54
C ILE A 142 6.41 -19.92 1.56
N GLY A 143 5.73 -19.59 0.45
CA GLY A 143 4.31 -19.82 0.29
C GLY A 143 3.93 -21.29 0.35
N GLU A 144 4.71 -22.19 -0.27
CA GLU A 144 4.54 -23.65 -0.18
C GLU A 144 4.74 -24.17 1.25
N GLU A 145 5.78 -23.70 1.95
CA GLU A 145 6.03 -24.03 3.36
C GLU A 145 4.85 -23.59 4.25
N LEU A 146 4.33 -22.38 4.00
CA LEU A 146 3.20 -21.83 4.74
C LEU A 146 1.95 -22.68 4.54
N VAL A 147 1.64 -23.07 3.30
CA VAL A 147 0.46 -23.90 2.99
C VAL A 147 0.61 -25.29 3.61
N ASN A 148 1.79 -25.89 3.52
CA ASN A 148 2.07 -27.19 4.14
C ASN A 148 1.90 -27.17 5.66
N LYS A 149 2.28 -26.06 6.32
CA LYS A 149 2.23 -25.93 7.78
C LYS A 149 0.85 -25.51 8.31
N TYR A 150 0.18 -24.60 7.61
CA TYR A 150 -1.02 -23.93 8.12
C TYR A 150 -2.26 -24.04 7.24
N GLY A 151 -2.14 -24.69 6.07
CA GLY A 151 -3.22 -24.79 5.09
C GLY A 151 -3.31 -23.61 4.13
N GLU A 152 -4.06 -23.82 3.04
CA GLU A 152 -4.22 -22.85 1.93
C GLU A 152 -4.82 -21.50 2.38
N GLU A 153 -5.81 -21.55 3.28
CA GLU A 153 -6.48 -20.32 3.75
C GLU A 153 -5.52 -19.31 4.37
N LYS A 154 -4.40 -19.77 4.91
CA LYS A 154 -3.36 -18.90 5.49
C LYS A 154 -2.69 -17.98 4.47
N LEU A 155 -2.68 -18.35 3.19
CA LEU A 155 -2.20 -17.48 2.12
C LEU A 155 -2.99 -16.15 2.03
N LYS A 156 -4.27 -16.15 2.41
CA LYS A 156 -5.11 -14.95 2.38
C LYS A 156 -4.68 -13.91 3.40
N ASP A 157 -4.02 -14.32 4.48
CA ASP A 157 -3.50 -13.41 5.51
C ASP A 157 -2.21 -12.72 5.06
N VAL A 158 -1.39 -13.39 4.23
CA VAL A 158 -0.03 -12.95 3.90
C VAL A 158 0.15 -12.46 2.47
N ALA A 159 -0.78 -12.76 1.57
CA ALA A 159 -0.65 -12.45 0.16
C ALA A 159 -1.95 -11.91 -0.45
N LYS A 160 -1.81 -11.15 -1.54
CA LYS A 160 -2.93 -10.83 -2.42
C LYS A 160 -3.30 -12.09 -3.20
N TYR A 161 -4.36 -12.77 -2.79
CA TYR A 161 -4.71 -14.11 -3.23
C TYR A 161 -4.95 -14.25 -4.74
N ASN A 162 -5.33 -13.17 -5.41
CA ASN A 162 -5.54 -13.12 -6.87
C ASN A 162 -4.24 -13.00 -7.69
N PHE A 163 -3.06 -12.89 -7.04
CA PHE A 163 -1.79 -12.76 -7.76
C PHE A 163 -1.30 -14.13 -8.27
N ARG A 164 -0.51 -14.09 -9.35
CA ARG A 164 0.01 -15.31 -10.00
C ARG A 164 0.85 -16.19 -9.08
N ASN A 165 1.48 -15.62 -8.06
CA ASN A 165 2.22 -16.39 -7.05
C ASN A 165 1.33 -17.42 -6.37
N THR A 166 0.14 -17.03 -5.90
CA THR A 166 -0.82 -17.95 -5.29
C THR A 166 -1.14 -19.13 -6.20
N GLN A 167 -1.39 -18.85 -7.49
CA GLN A 167 -1.68 -19.92 -8.45
C GLN A 167 -0.48 -20.87 -8.66
N ARG A 168 0.76 -20.35 -8.65
CA ARG A 168 1.97 -21.18 -8.77
C ARG A 168 2.14 -22.06 -7.53
N ILE A 169 2.07 -21.46 -6.34
CA ILE A 169 2.17 -22.16 -5.06
C ILE A 169 1.17 -23.33 -5.00
N LEU A 170 -0.11 -23.06 -5.27
CA LEU A 170 -1.14 -24.10 -5.19
C LEU A 170 -0.99 -25.18 -6.25
N LYS A 171 -0.52 -24.86 -7.46
CA LYS A 171 -0.25 -25.87 -8.48
C LYS A 171 0.89 -26.80 -8.10
N THR A 172 1.97 -26.30 -7.49
CA THR A 172 3.09 -27.12 -7.05
C THR A 172 2.69 -28.12 -5.97
N LEU A 173 1.69 -27.81 -5.16
CA LEU A 173 1.22 -28.67 -4.07
C LEU A 173 0.22 -29.76 -4.50
N ILE A 174 -0.30 -29.69 -5.71
CA ILE A 174 -1.28 -30.68 -6.26
C ILE A 174 -0.56 -31.85 -6.95
N PHE A 175 0.74 -31.74 -7.22
CA PHE A 175 1.59 -32.75 -7.87
C PHE A 175 2.64 -33.27 -6.89
#